data_5f4924d4b3413896c5783efe6e162be8
#
_entry.id   5f4924d4b3413896c5783efe6e162be8
#
_cell.length_a   1.000
_cell.length_b   1.000
_cell.length_c   1.000
_cell.angle_alpha   90.00
_cell.angle_beta   90.00
_cell.angle_gamma   90.00
#
_symmetry.space_group_name_H-M   'P 1'
#
loop_
_entity.id
_entity.type
_entity.pdbx_description
1 polymer ?
#
loop_
_entity_poly.entity_id
_entity_poly.type
_entity_poly.pdbx_seq_one_letter_code
_entity_poly.pdbx_strand_id
1 'polypeptide(L)'
;MKLTHLRICNFRCFGSVATDLALDDTTFILGPNGTGKTAVLQALARMFSLDPALRKIRTSDFHIAADEAPDAAPEERRLWIEADFEFPELELEDADMPAVPGNFAHMLMLDDDEAVRVRFRLAATLDQDGAIEETFTYITKTDDDGLPIEESRVSKQDRNAVQVHYLPARRDPTDHISYSANALLGRALRAADWSQEREAIGDFTAQITAVLTCNAAIEGIGESLTGIWGQLHKGQFFANPAVSFAQSEIDALL
;
A
#
# COMPACT_ATOMS: atom_id res chain seq x y z
N MET A 1 -10.98 11.05 -12.84
CA MET A 1 -11.05 9.63 -12.52
C MET A 1 -11.81 9.45 -11.21
N LYS A 2 -12.87 8.65 -11.17
CA LYS A 2 -13.77 8.46 -10.02
C LYS A 2 -13.95 6.96 -9.76
N LEU A 3 -13.84 6.51 -8.50
CA LEU A 3 -14.20 5.15 -8.10
C LEU A 3 -15.73 5.06 -8.03
N THR A 4 -16.34 4.21 -8.85
CA THR A 4 -17.81 4.11 -8.96
C THR A 4 -18.37 2.82 -8.40
N HIS A 5 -17.64 1.71 -8.47
CA HIS A 5 -18.07 0.41 -7.95
C HIS A 5 -16.95 -0.30 -7.20
N LEU A 6 -17.34 -0.97 -6.12
CA LEU A 6 -16.50 -1.92 -5.39
C LEU A 6 -17.25 -3.22 -5.21
N ARG A 7 -16.75 -4.32 -5.81
CA ARG A 7 -17.32 -5.66 -5.67
C ARG A 7 -16.43 -6.51 -4.79
N ILE A 8 -17.04 -7.24 -3.88
CA ILE A 8 -16.32 -8.02 -2.86
C ILE A 8 -16.93 -9.42 -2.79
N CYS A 9 -16.09 -10.45 -2.88
CA CYS A 9 -16.49 -11.84 -2.79
C CYS A 9 -15.55 -12.64 -1.90
N ASN A 10 -16.09 -13.44 -1.01
CA ASN A 10 -15.37 -14.29 -0.04
C ASN A 10 -14.31 -13.56 0.81
N PHE A 11 -14.53 -12.28 1.07
CA PHE A 11 -13.61 -11.47 1.86
C PHE A 11 -14.22 -11.17 3.24
N ARG A 12 -13.62 -11.67 4.30
CA ARG A 12 -14.06 -11.48 5.70
C ARG A 12 -15.51 -11.88 5.92
N CYS A 13 -16.40 -10.91 6.19
CA CYS A 13 -17.83 -11.16 6.38
C CYS A 13 -18.63 -11.25 5.08
N PHE A 14 -18.04 -10.93 3.93
CA PHE A 14 -18.67 -11.05 2.62
C PHE A 14 -18.50 -12.48 2.12
N GLY A 15 -19.62 -13.15 1.83
CA GLY A 15 -19.66 -14.55 1.41
C GLY A 15 -19.42 -14.76 -0.08
N SER A 16 -19.86 -15.93 -0.56
CA SER A 16 -19.66 -16.39 -1.95
C SER A 16 -20.48 -15.64 -2.99
N VAL A 17 -21.57 -14.99 -2.58
CA VAL A 17 -22.31 -14.08 -3.47
C VAL A 17 -21.63 -12.73 -3.43
N ALA A 18 -21.17 -12.27 -4.59
CA ALA A 18 -20.49 -10.98 -4.69
C ALA A 18 -21.41 -9.85 -4.22
N THR A 19 -20.89 -9.01 -3.33
CA THR A 19 -21.55 -7.78 -2.91
C THR A 19 -21.05 -6.65 -3.78
N ASP A 20 -21.93 -6.00 -4.54
CA ASP A 20 -21.64 -4.81 -5.33
C ASP A 20 -22.05 -3.55 -4.58
N LEU A 21 -21.14 -2.64 -4.42
CA LEU A 21 -21.30 -1.36 -3.74
C LEU A 21 -21.10 -0.23 -4.75
N ALA A 22 -22.18 0.46 -5.10
CA ALA A 22 -22.08 1.71 -5.85
C ALA A 22 -21.53 2.83 -4.95
N LEU A 23 -20.53 3.54 -5.44
CA LEU A 23 -19.83 4.59 -4.72
C LEU A 23 -20.00 5.92 -5.45
N ASP A 24 -20.11 7.00 -4.69
CA ASP A 24 -20.18 8.37 -5.19
C ASP A 24 -19.02 9.20 -4.62
N ASP A 25 -18.93 10.49 -4.99
CA ASP A 25 -17.89 11.43 -4.52
C ASP A 25 -17.78 11.44 -3.00
N THR A 26 -18.90 11.25 -2.33
CA THR A 26 -18.97 11.06 -0.88
C THR A 26 -19.94 9.93 -0.58
N THR A 27 -19.43 8.83 -0.04
CA THR A 27 -20.23 7.65 0.32
C THR A 27 -20.21 7.42 1.81
N PHE A 28 -21.40 7.28 2.40
CA PHE A 28 -21.58 6.95 3.82
C PHE A 28 -21.98 5.49 3.97
N ILE A 29 -21.16 4.70 4.70
CA ILE A 29 -21.46 3.30 5.01
C ILE A 29 -22.02 3.22 6.41
N LEU A 30 -23.31 2.97 6.55
CA LEU A 30 -24.03 2.91 7.81
C LEU A 30 -24.47 1.47 8.12
N GLY A 31 -24.56 1.14 9.40
CA GLY A 31 -25.03 -0.16 9.86
C GLY A 31 -24.57 -0.50 11.27
N PRO A 32 -25.13 -1.57 11.90
CA PRO A 32 -24.68 -2.07 13.21
C PRO A 32 -23.21 -2.50 13.23
N ASN A 33 -22.66 -2.73 14.42
CA ASN A 33 -21.31 -3.30 14.55
C ASN A 33 -21.31 -4.74 14.00
N GLY A 34 -20.23 -5.10 13.31
CA GLY A 34 -20.07 -6.43 12.71
C GLY A 34 -20.63 -6.58 11.29
N THR A 35 -21.31 -5.58 10.71
CA THR A 35 -21.91 -5.67 9.37
C THR A 35 -20.95 -5.48 8.19
N GLY A 36 -19.64 -5.40 8.43
CA GLY A 36 -18.67 -5.33 7.34
C GLY A 36 -18.22 -3.92 6.94
N LYS A 37 -18.67 -2.83 7.59
CA LYS A 37 -18.24 -1.46 7.26
C LYS A 37 -16.72 -1.31 7.17
N THR A 38 -16.01 -1.81 8.17
CA THR A 38 -14.54 -1.79 8.18
C THR A 38 -13.95 -2.71 7.12
N ALA A 39 -14.60 -3.82 6.80
CA ALA A 39 -14.13 -4.74 5.76
C ALA A 39 -14.17 -4.11 4.36
N VAL A 40 -15.18 -3.29 4.05
CA VAL A 40 -15.23 -2.49 2.81
C VAL A 40 -14.02 -1.57 2.69
N LEU A 41 -13.71 -0.80 3.72
CA LEU A 41 -12.55 0.09 3.72
C LEU A 41 -11.22 -0.68 3.63
N GLN A 42 -11.17 -1.83 4.28
CA GLN A 42 -9.99 -2.70 4.22
C GLN A 42 -9.84 -3.38 2.86
N ALA A 43 -10.92 -3.69 2.15
CA ALA A 43 -10.86 -4.18 0.77
C ALA A 43 -10.14 -3.17 -0.13
N LEU A 44 -10.53 -1.90 -0.08
CA LEU A 44 -9.83 -0.82 -0.81
C LEU A 44 -8.37 -0.68 -0.37
N ALA A 45 -8.08 -0.80 0.94
CA ALA A 45 -6.72 -0.74 1.45
C ALA A 45 -5.86 -1.92 0.95
N ARG A 46 -6.42 -3.14 0.82
CA ARG A 46 -5.72 -4.28 0.22
C ARG A 46 -5.35 -4.01 -1.24
N MET A 47 -6.20 -3.33 -1.98
CA MET A 47 -5.93 -3.00 -3.38
C MET A 47 -4.90 -1.87 -3.52
N PHE A 48 -5.08 -0.74 -2.84
CA PHE A 48 -4.45 0.53 -3.20
C PHE A 48 -3.81 1.29 -2.04
N SER A 49 -3.69 0.72 -0.83
CA SER A 49 -3.01 1.43 0.26
C SER A 49 -1.58 1.81 -0.14
N LEU A 50 -1.15 2.97 0.30
CA LEU A 50 0.25 3.38 0.20
C LEU A 50 1.18 2.50 1.04
N ASP A 51 0.70 2.04 2.19
CA ASP A 51 1.45 1.12 3.03
C ASP A 51 1.41 -0.31 2.44
N PRO A 52 2.56 -0.86 2.01
CA PRO A 52 2.65 -2.23 1.50
C PRO A 52 2.15 -3.29 2.51
N ALA A 53 2.29 -3.03 3.82
CA ALA A 53 1.83 -3.95 4.86
C ALA A 53 0.30 -4.06 4.90
N LEU A 54 -0.42 -2.99 4.52
CA LEU A 54 -1.87 -2.99 4.40
C LEU A 54 -2.36 -3.63 3.10
N ARG A 55 -1.53 -3.70 2.07
CA ARG A 55 -1.86 -4.36 0.79
C ARG A 55 -1.80 -5.88 0.84
N LYS A 56 -1.07 -6.43 1.82
CA LYS A 56 -0.88 -7.88 1.93
C LYS A 56 -2.16 -8.57 2.39
N ILE A 57 -2.63 -9.57 1.65
CA ILE A 57 -3.71 -10.46 2.07
C ILE A 57 -3.25 -11.34 3.24
N ARG A 58 -4.15 -11.59 4.17
CA ARG A 58 -3.91 -12.41 5.37
C ARG A 58 -4.92 -13.55 5.41
N THR A 59 -4.61 -14.62 6.11
CA THR A 59 -5.54 -15.73 6.33
C THR A 59 -6.89 -15.26 6.89
N SER A 60 -6.88 -14.25 7.78
CA SER A 60 -8.11 -13.65 8.34
C SER A 60 -8.95 -12.85 7.35
N ASP A 61 -8.47 -12.64 6.12
CA ASP A 61 -9.22 -11.94 5.08
C ASP A 61 -10.12 -12.90 4.28
N PHE A 62 -9.90 -14.21 4.36
CA PHE A 62 -10.75 -15.21 3.72
C PHE A 62 -12.03 -15.42 4.51
N HIS A 63 -13.15 -15.49 3.81
CA HIS A 63 -14.46 -15.76 4.40
C HIS A 63 -14.53 -17.20 4.92
N ILE A 64 -15.12 -17.35 6.11
CA ILE A 64 -15.49 -18.64 6.68
C ILE A 64 -16.99 -18.59 6.92
N ALA A 65 -17.75 -19.51 6.32
CA ALA A 65 -19.18 -19.57 6.51
C ALA A 65 -19.53 -19.94 7.96
N ALA A 66 -20.60 -19.37 8.49
CA ALA A 66 -20.99 -19.59 9.89
C ALA A 66 -21.39 -21.04 10.21
N ASP A 67 -21.81 -21.81 9.20
CA ASP A 67 -22.20 -23.20 9.26
C ASP A 67 -21.10 -24.18 8.84
N GLU A 68 -19.89 -23.68 8.56
CA GLU A 68 -18.74 -24.51 8.18
C GLU A 68 -18.22 -25.27 9.39
N ALA A 69 -18.25 -26.60 9.30
CA ALA A 69 -17.67 -27.45 10.32
C ALA A 69 -16.13 -27.48 10.22
N PRO A 70 -15.39 -27.54 11.35
CA PRO A 70 -13.93 -27.50 11.35
C PRO A 70 -13.25 -28.61 10.53
N ASP A 71 -13.92 -29.75 10.41
CA ASP A 71 -13.47 -30.95 9.67
C ASP A 71 -13.93 -30.96 8.20
N ALA A 72 -14.74 -30.00 7.80
CA ALA A 72 -15.24 -29.82 6.44
C ALA A 72 -14.65 -28.60 5.73
N ALA A 73 -13.51 -28.08 6.20
CA ALA A 73 -12.82 -26.97 5.56
C ALA A 73 -12.46 -27.33 4.11
N PRO A 74 -12.67 -26.41 3.14
CA PRO A 74 -12.32 -26.67 1.75
C PRO A 74 -10.81 -26.81 1.56
N GLU A 75 -10.40 -27.55 0.55
CA GLU A 75 -8.97 -27.72 0.20
C GLU A 75 -8.32 -26.38 -0.17
N GLU A 76 -9.11 -25.48 -0.73
CA GLU A 76 -8.66 -24.17 -1.15
C GLU A 76 -9.74 -23.13 -0.88
N ARG A 77 -9.37 -21.97 -0.34
CA ARG A 77 -10.24 -20.82 -0.22
C ARG A 77 -9.83 -19.76 -1.24
N ARG A 78 -10.81 -19.15 -1.86
CA ARG A 78 -10.61 -18.10 -2.86
C ARG A 78 -11.38 -16.87 -2.46
N LEU A 79 -10.76 -15.71 -2.63
CA LEU A 79 -11.42 -14.41 -2.52
C LEU A 79 -11.08 -13.55 -3.74
N TRP A 80 -11.93 -12.57 -4.02
CA TRP A 80 -11.59 -11.51 -4.95
C TRP A 80 -12.28 -10.21 -4.58
N ILE A 81 -11.65 -9.11 -4.99
CA ILE A 81 -12.11 -7.73 -4.82
C ILE A 81 -11.92 -7.04 -6.16
N GLU A 82 -12.96 -6.36 -6.66
CA GLU A 82 -12.89 -5.55 -7.89
C GLU A 82 -13.25 -4.11 -7.60
N ALA A 83 -12.61 -3.19 -8.32
CA ALA A 83 -12.84 -1.76 -8.23
C ALA A 83 -12.92 -1.16 -9.63
N ASP A 84 -14.05 -0.49 -9.93
CA ASP A 84 -14.26 0.21 -11.18
C ASP A 84 -13.96 1.70 -11.01
N PHE A 85 -13.17 2.23 -11.94
CA PHE A 85 -12.86 3.64 -12.03
C PHE A 85 -13.34 4.17 -13.38
N GLU A 86 -14.20 5.18 -13.35
CA GLU A 86 -14.70 5.89 -14.52
C GLU A 86 -13.98 7.23 -14.72
N PHE A 87 -14.10 7.75 -15.92
CA PHE A 87 -13.49 9.02 -16.31
C PHE A 87 -14.58 9.97 -16.82
N PRO A 88 -15.39 10.58 -15.92
CA PRO A 88 -16.48 11.46 -16.30
C PRO A 88 -16.00 12.70 -17.08
N GLU A 89 -14.71 13.02 -16.98
CA GLU A 89 -14.09 14.12 -17.73
C GLU A 89 -14.09 13.86 -19.24
N LEU A 90 -14.22 12.61 -19.70
CA LEU A 90 -14.31 12.24 -21.13
C LEU A 90 -15.68 12.49 -21.74
N GLU A 91 -16.72 12.63 -20.94
CA GLU A 91 -18.09 12.88 -21.38
C GLU A 91 -18.35 14.35 -21.71
N LEU A 92 -17.39 15.23 -21.42
CA LEU A 92 -17.50 16.66 -21.74
C LEU A 92 -17.18 16.87 -23.23
N GLU A 93 -18.09 17.52 -23.98
CA GLU A 93 -17.98 17.78 -25.42
C GLU A 93 -16.71 18.56 -25.85
N ASP A 94 -16.05 19.24 -24.91
CA ASP A 94 -14.82 20.01 -25.11
C ASP A 94 -13.58 19.32 -24.49
N ALA A 95 -13.63 18.04 -24.18
CA ALA A 95 -12.49 17.33 -23.60
C ALA A 95 -11.37 17.19 -24.63
N ASP A 96 -10.32 18.01 -24.50
CA ASP A 96 -9.05 17.76 -25.17
C ASP A 96 -8.52 16.40 -24.69
N MET A 97 -8.55 15.39 -25.58
CA MET A 97 -7.85 14.12 -25.27
C MET A 97 -6.39 14.44 -24.98
N PRO A 98 -5.82 14.04 -23.82
CA PRO A 98 -6.12 12.80 -23.13
C PRO A 98 -6.63 12.99 -21.68
N ALA A 99 -7.91 12.94 -21.43
CA ALA A 99 -8.47 12.95 -20.09
C ALA A 99 -8.17 11.64 -19.32
N VAL A 100 -7.88 10.54 -20.02
CA VAL A 100 -7.36 9.32 -19.40
C VAL A 100 -5.86 9.49 -19.17
N PRO A 101 -5.38 9.48 -17.92
CA PRO A 101 -3.95 9.48 -17.64
C PRO A 101 -3.27 8.35 -18.42
N GLY A 102 -2.12 8.63 -19.06
CA GLY A 102 -1.43 7.69 -19.94
C GLY A 102 -1.15 6.31 -19.32
N ASN A 103 -1.05 6.25 -17.98
CA ASN A 103 -0.89 5.00 -17.23
C ASN A 103 -2.10 4.06 -17.34
N PHE A 104 -3.30 4.56 -17.62
CA PHE A 104 -4.53 3.77 -17.64
C PHE A 104 -5.07 3.52 -19.05
N ALA A 105 -4.55 4.19 -20.07
CA ALA A 105 -5.05 4.08 -21.44
C ALA A 105 -5.07 2.64 -22.00
N HIS A 106 -4.12 1.81 -21.58
CA HIS A 106 -4.01 0.41 -21.99
C HIS A 106 -4.85 -0.56 -21.16
N MET A 107 -5.52 -0.06 -20.11
CA MET A 107 -6.34 -0.84 -19.18
C MET A 107 -7.83 -0.62 -19.38
N LEU A 108 -8.21 0.20 -20.35
CA LEU A 108 -9.62 0.53 -20.59
C LEU A 108 -10.42 -0.72 -20.96
N MET A 109 -11.59 -0.84 -20.40
CA MET A 109 -12.58 -1.85 -20.82
C MET A 109 -13.16 -1.44 -22.16
N LEU A 110 -13.33 -2.44 -23.04
CA LEU A 110 -13.80 -2.28 -24.41
C LEU A 110 -15.26 -2.77 -24.53
N ASP A 111 -16.12 -2.37 -23.62
CA ASP A 111 -17.54 -2.72 -23.69
C ASP A 111 -18.27 -1.66 -24.53
N ASP A 112 -19.07 -2.11 -25.51
CA ASP A 112 -19.64 -1.27 -26.57
C ASP A 112 -20.68 -0.23 -26.11
N ASP A 113 -21.24 -0.36 -24.89
CA ASP A 113 -22.40 0.44 -24.45
C ASP A 113 -22.20 1.12 -23.07
N GLU A 114 -21.02 1.08 -22.47
CA GLU A 114 -20.80 1.61 -21.13
C GLU A 114 -19.76 2.74 -21.09
N ALA A 115 -19.80 3.55 -20.02
CA ALA A 115 -18.84 4.60 -19.77
C ALA A 115 -17.40 4.07 -19.79
N VAL A 116 -16.46 4.85 -20.30
CA VAL A 116 -15.05 4.52 -20.33
C VAL A 116 -14.54 4.27 -18.92
N ARG A 117 -14.15 3.04 -18.64
CA ARG A 117 -13.74 2.63 -17.29
C ARG A 117 -12.51 1.72 -17.28
N VAL A 118 -11.87 1.66 -16.13
CA VAL A 118 -10.83 0.69 -15.80
C VAL A 118 -11.30 -0.13 -14.61
N ARG A 119 -11.26 -1.45 -14.72
CA ARG A 119 -11.57 -2.39 -13.64
C ARG A 119 -10.32 -3.09 -13.14
N PHE A 120 -9.98 -2.88 -11.89
CA PHE A 120 -8.93 -3.63 -11.20
C PHE A 120 -9.52 -4.81 -10.45
N ARG A 121 -8.76 -5.92 -10.40
CA ARG A 121 -9.09 -7.11 -9.63
C ARG A 121 -7.92 -7.56 -8.77
N LEU A 122 -8.17 -7.71 -7.48
CA LEU A 122 -7.29 -8.42 -6.55
C LEU A 122 -7.92 -9.77 -6.27
N ALA A 123 -7.25 -10.86 -6.65
CA ALA A 123 -7.67 -12.21 -6.31
C ALA A 123 -6.60 -12.88 -5.44
N ALA A 124 -7.04 -13.72 -4.52
CA ALA A 124 -6.14 -14.50 -3.70
C ALA A 124 -6.69 -15.89 -3.41
N THR A 125 -5.77 -16.85 -3.27
CA THR A 125 -6.06 -18.22 -2.89
C THR A 125 -5.29 -18.56 -1.62
N LEU A 126 -5.90 -19.33 -0.76
CA LEU A 126 -5.32 -19.87 0.47
C LEU A 126 -5.44 -21.39 0.42
N ASP A 127 -4.32 -22.08 0.42
CA ASP A 127 -4.27 -23.54 0.46
C ASP A 127 -4.33 -24.11 1.89
N GLN A 128 -4.36 -25.43 2.01
CA GLN A 128 -4.40 -26.14 3.30
C GLN A 128 -3.13 -25.95 4.13
N ASP A 129 -1.99 -25.70 3.48
CA ASP A 129 -0.69 -25.48 4.15
C ASP A 129 -0.59 -24.03 4.66
N GLY A 130 -1.58 -23.20 4.41
CA GLY A 130 -1.61 -21.79 4.81
C GLY A 130 -0.85 -20.85 3.88
N ALA A 131 -0.40 -21.35 2.71
CA ALA A 131 0.22 -20.48 1.72
C ALA A 131 -0.84 -19.64 1.01
N ILE A 132 -0.50 -18.36 0.77
CA ILE A 132 -1.38 -17.41 0.11
C ILE A 132 -0.72 -16.98 -1.20
N GLU A 133 -1.43 -17.19 -2.30
CA GLU A 133 -1.08 -16.66 -3.61
C GLU A 133 -1.98 -15.48 -3.94
N GLU A 134 -1.37 -14.35 -4.34
CA GLU A 134 -2.07 -13.12 -4.68
C GLU A 134 -1.83 -12.75 -6.15
N THR A 135 -2.88 -12.33 -6.84
CA THR A 135 -2.78 -11.73 -8.18
C THR A 135 -3.47 -10.38 -8.17
N PHE A 136 -2.84 -9.37 -8.80
CA PHE A 136 -3.43 -8.06 -9.01
C PHE A 136 -3.43 -7.75 -10.50
N THR A 137 -4.63 -7.70 -11.06
CA THR A 137 -4.88 -7.60 -12.50
C THR A 137 -5.79 -6.43 -12.82
N TYR A 138 -5.85 -6.05 -14.08
CA TYR A 138 -6.92 -5.25 -14.67
C TYR A 138 -7.65 -6.10 -15.71
N ILE A 139 -8.95 -5.84 -15.86
CA ILE A 139 -9.85 -6.57 -16.73
C ILE A 139 -10.17 -5.67 -17.92
N THR A 140 -9.93 -6.18 -19.13
CA THR A 140 -10.23 -5.46 -20.38
C THR A 140 -11.51 -5.95 -21.04
N LYS A 141 -11.95 -7.16 -20.69
CA LYS A 141 -13.18 -7.76 -21.26
C LYS A 141 -13.86 -8.67 -20.27
N THR A 142 -15.20 -8.59 -20.22
CA THR A 142 -16.06 -9.48 -19.44
C THR A 142 -17.03 -10.22 -20.36
N ASP A 143 -17.62 -11.33 -19.85
CA ASP A 143 -18.77 -11.98 -20.46
C ASP A 143 -20.08 -11.26 -20.09
N ASP A 144 -21.22 -11.83 -20.58
CA ASP A 144 -22.56 -11.29 -20.33
C ASP A 144 -22.97 -11.34 -18.83
N ASP A 145 -22.30 -12.18 -18.04
CA ASP A 145 -22.48 -12.27 -16.58
C ASP A 145 -21.51 -11.34 -15.80
N GLY A 146 -20.68 -10.58 -16.50
CA GLY A 146 -19.69 -9.67 -15.93
C GLY A 146 -18.43 -10.36 -15.40
N LEU A 147 -18.24 -11.66 -15.73
CA LEU A 147 -17.03 -12.39 -15.34
C LEU A 147 -15.85 -12.06 -16.29
N PRO A 148 -14.63 -12.01 -15.78
CA PRO A 148 -13.45 -11.69 -16.59
C PRO A 148 -13.20 -12.73 -17.68
N ILE A 149 -13.10 -12.28 -18.95
CA ILE A 149 -12.60 -13.07 -20.09
C ILE A 149 -11.14 -12.77 -20.35
N GLU A 150 -10.78 -11.48 -20.30
CA GLU A 150 -9.41 -11.03 -20.51
C GLU A 150 -8.94 -10.18 -19.32
N GLU A 151 -7.84 -10.60 -18.73
CA GLU A 151 -7.19 -9.89 -17.64
C GLU A 151 -5.66 -9.89 -17.81
N SER A 152 -5.03 -8.82 -17.37
CA SER A 152 -3.58 -8.64 -17.42
C SER A 152 -3.04 -8.13 -16.10
N ARG A 153 -1.79 -8.46 -15.77
CA ARG A 153 -1.15 -8.02 -14.52
C ARG A 153 -0.92 -6.52 -14.50
N VAL A 154 -1.27 -5.91 -13.39
CA VAL A 154 -0.98 -4.50 -13.13
C VAL A 154 0.49 -4.34 -12.74
N SER A 155 1.19 -3.41 -13.38
CA SER A 155 2.56 -3.08 -12.98
C SER A 155 2.61 -2.41 -11.61
N LYS A 156 3.75 -2.47 -10.93
CA LYS A 156 3.94 -1.79 -9.64
C LYS A 156 3.77 -0.27 -9.79
N GLN A 157 4.18 0.30 -10.91
CA GLN A 157 4.06 1.71 -11.21
C GLN A 157 2.58 2.11 -11.35
N ASP A 158 1.79 1.37 -12.13
CA ASP A 158 0.38 1.64 -12.36
C ASP A 158 -0.45 1.46 -11.08
N ARG A 159 -0.14 0.42 -10.28
CA ARG A 159 -0.77 0.24 -8.98
C ARG A 159 -0.53 1.44 -8.05
N ASN A 160 0.65 2.03 -8.08
CA ASN A 160 0.98 3.18 -7.24
C ASN A 160 0.36 4.49 -7.76
N ALA A 161 -0.14 4.54 -9.00
CA ALA A 161 -0.86 5.70 -9.54
C ALA A 161 -2.24 5.89 -8.86
N VAL A 162 -2.84 4.81 -8.34
CA VAL A 162 -4.06 4.87 -7.52
C VAL A 162 -3.66 4.75 -6.04
N GLN A 163 -4.07 5.72 -5.23
CA GLN A 163 -3.69 5.77 -3.82
C GLN A 163 -4.92 5.88 -2.93
N VAL A 164 -5.08 4.93 -2.02
CA VAL A 164 -6.10 4.94 -0.98
C VAL A 164 -5.45 5.24 0.38
N HIS A 165 -5.93 6.27 1.03
CA HIS A 165 -5.57 6.64 2.38
C HIS A 165 -6.56 6.03 3.37
N TYR A 166 -6.19 4.92 3.97
CA TYR A 166 -7.01 4.27 4.98
C TYR A 166 -6.74 4.88 6.36
N LEU A 167 -7.76 5.47 6.97
CA LEU A 167 -7.72 5.96 8.34
C LEU A 167 -8.45 4.97 9.25
N PRO A 168 -7.74 4.18 10.07
CA PRO A 168 -8.37 3.23 10.98
C PRO A 168 -9.20 3.96 12.04
N ALA A 169 -10.25 3.29 12.54
CA ALA A 169 -11.09 3.85 13.61
C ALA A 169 -10.30 4.07 14.93
N ARG A 170 -9.24 3.30 15.14
CA ARG A 170 -8.27 3.54 16.22
C ARG A 170 -7.40 4.73 15.82
N ARG A 171 -7.72 5.87 16.37
CA ARG A 171 -7.01 7.13 16.13
C ARG A 171 -5.88 7.27 17.15
N ASP A 172 -4.80 6.54 16.98
CA ASP A 172 -3.57 6.84 17.71
C ASP A 172 -2.84 7.97 16.95
N PRO A 173 -2.69 9.15 17.57
CA PRO A 173 -1.98 10.25 16.90
C PRO A 173 -0.55 9.88 16.52
N THR A 174 0.10 8.98 17.25
CA THR A 174 1.47 8.54 16.97
C THR A 174 1.60 7.83 15.64
N ASP A 175 0.56 7.10 15.18
CA ASP A 175 0.57 6.44 13.88
C ASP A 175 0.54 7.42 12.69
N HIS A 176 0.04 8.65 12.92
CA HIS A 176 -0.13 9.68 11.88
C HIS A 176 0.92 10.79 11.95
N ILE A 177 1.46 11.07 13.13
CA ILE A 177 2.40 12.17 13.40
C ILE A 177 3.85 11.64 13.51
N SER A 178 4.06 10.34 13.36
CA SER A 178 5.41 9.78 13.38
C SER A 178 6.18 10.19 12.12
N TYR A 179 7.52 10.26 12.25
CA TYR A 179 8.42 10.49 11.11
C TYR A 179 8.58 9.27 10.21
N SER A 180 7.81 8.19 10.45
CA SER A 180 7.87 7.00 9.61
C SER A 180 7.47 7.32 8.16
N ALA A 181 8.07 6.61 7.22
CA ALA A 181 7.86 6.81 5.78
C ALA A 181 6.38 6.78 5.35
N ASN A 182 5.55 6.06 6.09
CA ASN A 182 4.14 5.85 5.76
C ASN A 182 3.20 6.82 6.51
N ALA A 183 3.69 7.53 7.53
CA ALA A 183 2.90 8.51 8.25
C ALA A 183 2.68 9.78 7.43
N LEU A 184 1.56 10.47 7.67
CA LEU A 184 1.21 11.69 6.94
C LEU A 184 2.29 12.76 7.06
N LEU A 185 2.83 12.97 8.26
CA LEU A 185 3.91 13.94 8.50
C LEU A 185 5.20 13.56 7.75
N GLY A 186 5.64 12.29 7.82
CA GLY A 186 6.84 11.84 7.11
C GLY A 186 6.71 11.98 5.59
N ARG A 187 5.50 11.82 5.05
CA ARG A 187 5.22 12.04 3.63
C ARG A 187 5.22 13.52 3.24
N ALA A 188 4.62 14.37 4.08
CA ALA A 188 4.62 15.82 3.85
C ALA A 188 6.05 16.38 3.87
N LEU A 189 6.87 15.91 4.81
CA LEU A 189 8.28 16.30 4.88
C LEU A 189 9.07 15.89 3.64
N ARG A 190 8.88 14.65 3.14
CA ARG A 190 9.56 14.20 1.92
C ARG A 190 9.07 14.89 0.63
N ALA A 191 7.84 15.38 0.62
CA ALA A 191 7.29 16.12 -0.52
C ALA A 191 7.71 17.60 -0.54
N ALA A 192 8.25 18.11 0.57
CA ALA A 192 8.75 19.48 0.67
C ALA A 192 10.08 19.63 -0.09
N ASP A 193 10.33 20.82 -0.64
CA ASP A 193 11.61 21.15 -1.26
C ASP A 193 12.61 21.61 -0.18
N TRP A 194 13.61 20.79 0.07
CA TRP A 194 14.67 21.02 1.05
C TRP A 194 16.00 21.49 0.43
N SER A 195 15.99 21.87 -0.85
CA SER A 195 17.22 22.17 -1.58
C SER A 195 18.05 23.30 -0.96
N GLN A 196 17.42 24.25 -0.27
CA GLN A 196 18.08 25.37 0.39
C GLN A 196 18.61 25.02 1.79
N GLU A 197 17.90 24.16 2.52
CA GLU A 197 18.21 23.83 3.90
C GLU A 197 19.13 22.61 4.04
N ARG A 198 19.26 21.81 2.99
CA ARG A 198 19.99 20.53 3.04
C ARG A 198 21.43 20.67 3.47
N GLU A 199 22.13 21.70 2.98
CA GLU A 199 23.53 21.99 3.34
C GLU A 199 23.64 22.37 4.83
N ALA A 200 22.76 23.27 5.30
CA ALA A 200 22.73 23.69 6.71
C ALA A 200 22.38 22.52 7.65
N ILE A 201 21.45 21.66 7.27
CA ILE A 201 21.09 20.47 8.05
C ILE A 201 22.30 19.50 8.13
N GLY A 202 23.01 19.31 7.02
CA GLY A 202 24.24 18.53 6.97
C GLY A 202 25.30 19.06 7.93
N ASP A 203 25.52 20.36 7.96
CA ASP A 203 26.48 21.03 8.85
C ASP A 203 26.08 20.85 10.33
N PHE A 204 24.83 21.02 10.68
CA PHE A 204 24.36 20.78 12.04
C PHE A 204 24.52 19.32 12.46
N THR A 205 24.26 18.37 11.56
CA THR A 205 24.44 16.94 11.82
C THR A 205 25.92 16.61 12.08
N ALA A 206 26.81 17.19 11.29
CA ALA A 206 28.25 17.05 11.50
C ALA A 206 28.69 17.62 12.84
N GLN A 207 28.17 18.79 13.25
CA GLN A 207 28.46 19.39 14.56
C GLN A 207 27.96 18.52 15.72
N ILE A 208 26.72 17.97 15.63
CA ILE A 208 26.17 17.03 16.63
C ILE A 208 27.06 15.79 16.73
N THR A 209 27.47 15.23 15.60
CA THR A 209 28.39 14.08 15.56
C THR A 209 29.73 14.40 16.25
N ALA A 210 30.29 15.56 15.97
CA ALA A 210 31.57 16.01 16.61
C ALA A 210 31.39 16.12 18.12
N VAL A 211 30.31 16.70 18.61
CA VAL A 211 30.06 16.81 20.07
C VAL A 211 29.86 15.43 20.69
N LEU A 212 29.19 14.52 20.04
CA LEU A 212 28.98 13.14 20.53
C LEU A 212 30.32 12.38 20.60
N THR A 213 31.16 12.49 19.57
CA THR A 213 32.47 11.81 19.53
C THR A 213 33.45 12.32 20.53
N CYS A 214 33.33 13.58 20.98
CA CYS A 214 34.13 14.15 22.08
C CYS A 214 33.71 13.65 23.47
N ASN A 215 32.65 12.88 23.61
CA ASN A 215 32.26 12.33 24.91
C ASN A 215 33.16 11.14 25.27
N ALA A 216 33.81 11.20 26.44
CA ALA A 216 34.77 10.18 26.89
C ALA A 216 34.20 8.74 26.92
N ALA A 217 32.90 8.58 27.19
CA ALA A 217 32.28 7.26 27.18
C ALA A 217 32.16 6.72 25.75
N ILE A 218 31.82 7.58 24.78
CA ILE A 218 31.70 7.20 23.35
C ILE A 218 33.09 6.97 22.75
N GLU A 219 34.08 7.78 23.10
CA GLU A 219 35.48 7.59 22.72
C GLU A 219 35.99 6.20 23.20
N GLY A 220 35.75 5.86 24.49
CA GLY A 220 36.12 4.55 25.03
C GLY A 220 35.42 3.37 24.35
N ILE A 221 34.17 3.55 23.92
CA ILE A 221 33.46 2.53 23.11
C ILE A 221 34.12 2.38 21.74
N GLY A 222 34.44 3.50 21.07
CA GLY A 222 35.13 3.50 19.78
C GLY A 222 36.49 2.82 19.83
N GLU A 223 37.29 3.09 20.86
CA GLU A 223 38.58 2.44 21.09
C GLU A 223 38.44 0.93 21.32
N SER A 224 37.46 0.54 22.15
CA SER A 224 37.16 -0.88 22.41
C SER A 224 36.75 -1.61 21.15
N LEU A 225 35.86 -1.03 20.35
CA LEU A 225 35.42 -1.57 19.06
C LEU A 225 36.59 -1.68 18.08
N THR A 226 37.43 -0.68 17.98
CA THR A 226 38.61 -0.69 17.12
C THR A 226 39.59 -1.79 17.54
N GLY A 227 39.82 -1.96 18.86
CA GLY A 227 40.63 -3.04 19.38
C GLY A 227 40.13 -4.43 19.07
N ILE A 228 38.83 -4.67 19.26
CA ILE A 228 38.17 -5.96 18.93
C ILE A 228 38.20 -6.19 17.42
N TRP A 229 37.88 -5.18 16.61
CA TRP A 229 37.89 -5.26 15.17
C TRP A 229 39.25 -5.60 14.59
N GLY A 230 40.32 -4.96 15.11
CA GLY A 230 41.69 -5.26 14.74
C GLY A 230 42.17 -6.67 15.07
N GLN A 231 41.54 -7.32 16.06
CA GLN A 231 41.79 -8.73 16.36
C GLN A 231 41.08 -9.69 15.40
N LEU A 232 39.88 -9.31 14.92
CA LEU A 232 39.06 -10.14 14.05
C LEU A 232 39.41 -10.01 12.57
N HIS A 233 39.82 -8.81 12.14
CA HIS A 233 40.15 -8.49 10.74
C HIS A 233 41.61 -8.07 10.56
N LYS A 234 42.36 -8.91 9.84
CA LYS A 234 43.79 -8.62 9.47
C LYS A 234 43.97 -7.92 8.12
N GLY A 235 42.90 -7.37 7.53
CA GLY A 235 42.92 -6.74 6.20
C GLY A 235 42.83 -5.21 6.28
N GLN A 236 43.34 -4.51 5.24
CA GLN A 236 43.45 -3.03 5.17
C GLN A 236 42.08 -2.32 4.91
N PHE A 237 40.95 -3.02 4.93
CA PHE A 237 39.68 -2.49 4.42
C PHE A 237 38.85 -1.70 5.42
N PHE A 238 39.16 -1.67 6.70
CA PHE A 238 38.30 -1.03 7.69
C PHE A 238 39.14 -0.32 8.76
N ALA A 239 39.45 0.95 8.50
CA ALA A 239 40.00 1.83 9.50
C ALA A 239 38.84 2.45 10.31
N ASN A 240 38.89 2.26 11.62
CA ASN A 240 38.15 2.97 12.67
C ASN A 240 36.61 2.94 12.60
N PRO A 241 35.94 2.02 13.30
CA PRO A 241 34.52 2.14 13.57
C PRO A 241 34.27 3.44 14.34
N ALA A 242 33.42 4.31 13.85
CA ALA A 242 33.03 5.56 14.47
C ALA A 242 31.54 5.55 14.83
N VAL A 243 31.21 6.13 15.98
CA VAL A 243 29.84 6.43 16.34
C VAL A 243 29.47 7.75 15.70
N SER A 244 28.50 7.75 14.80
CA SER A 244 28.00 8.97 14.15
C SER A 244 26.51 9.08 14.29
N PHE A 245 25.97 10.27 14.25
CA PHE A 245 24.54 10.49 14.05
C PHE A 245 24.19 10.03 12.64
N ALA A 246 23.20 9.13 12.52
CA ALA A 246 22.91 8.50 11.23
C ALA A 246 22.32 9.52 10.25
N GLN A 247 23.14 9.99 9.33
CA GLN A 247 22.72 10.87 8.23
C GLN A 247 21.65 10.21 7.36
N SER A 248 21.66 8.87 7.29
CA SER A 248 20.65 8.08 6.57
C SER A 248 19.21 8.27 7.09
N GLU A 249 19.01 8.60 8.35
CA GLU A 249 17.66 8.90 8.87
C GLU A 249 17.17 10.27 8.41
N ILE A 250 18.06 11.25 8.31
CA ILE A 250 17.74 12.58 7.79
C ILE A 250 17.55 12.53 6.28
N ASP A 251 18.40 11.84 5.53
CA ASP A 251 18.24 11.63 4.08
C ASP A 251 16.99 10.83 3.73
N ALA A 252 16.48 10.01 4.65
CA ALA A 252 15.20 9.30 4.48
C ALA A 252 13.98 10.20 4.80
N LEU A 253 14.18 11.33 5.50
CA LEU A 253 13.14 12.31 5.82
C LEU A 253 13.09 13.46 4.81
N LEU A 254 14.21 13.79 4.21
CA LEU A 254 14.41 14.82 3.18
C LEU A 254 14.38 14.20 1.78
#